data_5de1240b30ee549a4011b6c8bda47e63
#
_entry.id   5de1240b30ee549a4011b6c8bda47e63
#
_cell.length_a   1.000
_cell.length_b   1.000
_cell.length_c   1.000
_cell.angle_alpha   90.00
_cell.angle_beta   90.00
_cell.angle_gamma   90.00
#
_symmetry.space_group_name_H-M   'P 1'
#
loop_
_entity.id
_entity.type
_entity.pdbx_description
1 polymer ?
#
loop_
_entity_poly.entity_id
_entity_poly.type
_entity_poly.pdbx_seq_one_letter_code
_entity_poly.pdbx_strand_id
1 'polypeptide(L)'
;MTLEDHLARPGFEGAKFVCSPPIRSKHDKHDHHGDLWKGLRMNELAVVSTDHCPFCYKDQKELGLGNFSKIPNGMGGVEHRMELIYQGVVLGELTLERWVETCCTTPARMFGMYPQKGIIAPGSDADILVWDPNKKTKIGINDKHHMNMDHSSWEGTVVDGKVDTVLSRGMIVIENDKYLGRKGHGKFIKRGLCQYLN
;
A
#
# COMPACT_ATOMS: atom_id res chain seq x y z
N MET A 1 -5.49 5.79 -6.77
CA MET A 1 -4.32 5.64 -7.66
C MET A 1 -3.82 7.02 -8.03
N THR A 2 -2.53 7.17 -8.35
CA THR A 2 -1.98 8.42 -8.85
C THR A 2 -2.37 8.61 -10.31
N LEU A 3 -2.69 9.85 -10.69
CA LEU A 3 -3.13 10.23 -12.03
C LEU A 3 -2.00 10.89 -12.81
N GLU A 4 -2.08 10.91 -14.15
CA GLU A 4 -1.06 11.54 -14.99
C GLU A 4 -0.88 13.04 -14.71
N ASP A 5 -1.92 13.75 -14.26
CA ASP A 5 -1.85 15.14 -13.84
C ASP A 5 -0.78 15.38 -12.76
N HIS A 6 -0.47 14.36 -11.97
CA HIS A 6 0.60 14.42 -10.98
C HIS A 6 1.98 14.51 -11.63
N LEU A 7 2.19 13.84 -12.78
CA LEU A 7 3.43 13.91 -13.56
C LEU A 7 3.63 15.29 -14.19
N ALA A 8 2.55 15.99 -14.50
CA ALA A 8 2.58 17.32 -15.13
C ALA A 8 2.76 18.49 -14.13
N ARG A 9 2.92 18.20 -12.83
CA ARG A 9 3.09 19.26 -11.82
C ARG A 9 4.33 20.12 -12.10
N PRO A 10 4.22 21.46 -11.95
CA PRO A 10 5.32 22.38 -12.25
C PRO A 10 6.47 22.24 -11.24
N GLY A 11 7.59 22.86 -11.54
CA GLY A 11 8.74 22.97 -10.63
C GLY A 11 9.42 21.64 -10.30
N PHE A 12 9.39 20.67 -11.21
CA PHE A 12 9.93 19.31 -11.02
C PHE A 12 9.17 18.42 -10.02
N GLU A 13 8.04 18.91 -9.48
CA GLU A 13 7.21 18.16 -8.55
C GLU A 13 6.70 16.83 -9.12
N GLY A 14 6.52 16.75 -10.45
CA GLY A 14 6.14 15.52 -11.14
C GLY A 14 7.12 14.37 -10.93
N ALA A 15 8.37 14.64 -10.62
CA ALA A 15 9.39 13.61 -10.35
C ALA A 15 9.03 12.69 -9.20
N LYS A 16 8.24 13.16 -8.22
CA LYS A 16 7.73 12.38 -7.09
C LYS A 16 6.88 11.19 -7.53
N PHE A 17 6.29 11.25 -8.73
CA PHE A 17 5.35 10.27 -9.28
C PHE A 17 5.95 9.42 -10.41
N VAL A 18 7.23 9.60 -10.71
CA VAL A 18 7.92 8.79 -11.74
C VAL A 18 8.16 7.39 -11.21
N CYS A 19 7.59 6.39 -11.89
CA CYS A 19 7.68 4.97 -11.55
C CYS A 19 7.67 4.10 -12.82
N SER A 20 8.02 2.83 -12.68
CA SER A 20 7.93 1.81 -13.73
C SER A 20 7.08 0.63 -13.25
N PRO A 21 6.07 0.21 -14.01
CA PRO A 21 5.60 0.82 -15.27
C PRO A 21 5.02 2.22 -15.04
N PRO A 22 5.02 3.09 -16.07
CA PRO A 22 4.55 4.47 -15.91
C PRO A 22 3.04 4.53 -15.66
N ILE A 23 2.61 5.61 -14.99
CA ILE A 23 1.19 5.92 -14.80
C ILE A 23 0.54 6.07 -16.17
N ARG A 24 -0.62 5.43 -16.35
CA ARG A 24 -1.37 5.45 -17.61
C ARG A 24 -2.15 6.75 -17.77
N SER A 25 -2.38 7.12 -19.04
CA SER A 25 -3.17 8.28 -19.40
C SER A 25 -4.64 8.09 -19.01
N LYS A 26 -5.25 9.15 -18.47
CA LYS A 26 -6.70 9.22 -18.25
C LYS A 26 -7.51 9.48 -19.54
N HIS A 27 -6.81 9.84 -20.63
CA HIS A 27 -7.45 10.15 -21.93
C HIS A 27 -7.65 8.93 -22.83
N ASP A 28 -7.15 7.76 -22.43
CA ASP A 28 -7.49 6.52 -23.09
C ASP A 28 -8.99 6.25 -22.95
N LYS A 29 -9.60 5.64 -24.00
CA LYS A 29 -11.05 5.34 -24.07
C LYS A 29 -11.53 4.35 -22.98
N HIS A 30 -10.63 3.84 -22.17
CA HIS A 30 -10.90 2.89 -21.11
C HIS A 30 -10.81 3.56 -19.74
N ASP A 31 -11.80 3.27 -18.91
CA ASP A 31 -11.75 3.61 -17.48
C ASP A 31 -10.83 2.61 -16.75
N HIS A 32 -9.52 2.83 -16.85
CA HIS A 32 -8.53 1.95 -16.21
C HIS A 32 -8.76 1.78 -14.71
N HIS A 33 -9.32 2.79 -14.03
CA HIS A 33 -9.62 2.69 -12.60
C HIS A 33 -10.79 1.76 -12.36
N GLY A 34 -11.87 1.92 -13.12
CA GLY A 34 -13.04 1.03 -13.07
C GLY A 34 -12.66 -0.40 -13.43
N ASP A 35 -11.87 -0.61 -14.47
CA ASP A 35 -11.39 -1.93 -14.86
C ASP A 35 -10.55 -2.61 -13.78
N LEU A 36 -9.67 -1.86 -13.09
CA LEU A 36 -8.88 -2.41 -11.97
C LEU A 36 -9.76 -2.79 -10.77
N TRP A 37 -10.74 -1.95 -10.40
CA TRP A 37 -11.69 -2.27 -9.34
C TRP A 37 -12.55 -3.49 -9.72
N LYS A 38 -13.01 -3.55 -10.96
CA LYS A 38 -13.74 -4.71 -11.49
C LYS A 38 -12.89 -5.97 -11.43
N GLY A 39 -11.64 -5.92 -11.89
CA GLY A 39 -10.71 -7.05 -11.83
C GLY A 39 -10.49 -7.57 -10.41
N LEU A 40 -10.36 -6.66 -9.43
CA LEU A 40 -10.26 -7.03 -8.01
C LEU A 40 -11.56 -7.67 -7.51
N ARG A 41 -12.72 -7.08 -7.83
CA ARG A 41 -14.04 -7.59 -7.43
C ARG A 41 -14.34 -8.98 -8.01
N MET A 42 -13.98 -9.19 -9.26
CA MET A 42 -14.25 -10.44 -10.00
C MET A 42 -13.17 -11.51 -9.79
N ASN A 43 -12.17 -11.25 -8.96
CA ASN A 43 -11.02 -12.15 -8.73
C ASN A 43 -10.14 -12.42 -9.98
N GLU A 44 -10.23 -11.56 -10.99
CA GLU A 44 -9.29 -11.54 -12.13
C GLU A 44 -7.93 -11.00 -11.69
N LEU A 45 -7.93 -10.07 -10.70
CA LEU A 45 -6.77 -9.61 -9.96
C LEU A 45 -6.87 -10.13 -8.53
N ALA A 46 -6.00 -11.03 -8.15
CA ALA A 46 -6.10 -11.78 -6.91
C ALA A 46 -5.46 -11.10 -5.70
N VAL A 47 -4.48 -10.23 -5.91
CA VAL A 47 -3.72 -9.56 -4.85
C VAL A 47 -3.49 -8.09 -5.13
N VAL A 48 -3.34 -7.32 -4.06
CA VAL A 48 -2.85 -5.94 -4.13
C VAL A 48 -1.49 -5.85 -3.46
N SER A 49 -0.51 -5.35 -4.22
CA SER A 49 0.83 -5.06 -3.74
C SER A 49 1.15 -3.57 -3.96
N THR A 50 2.30 -3.10 -3.52
CA THR A 50 2.65 -1.67 -3.57
C THR A 50 3.79 -1.37 -4.52
N ASP A 51 4.54 -2.39 -4.93
CA ASP A 51 5.83 -2.20 -5.62
C ASP A 51 6.67 -1.11 -4.92
N HIS A 52 6.76 -1.21 -3.58
CA HIS A 52 7.38 -0.20 -2.73
C HIS A 52 8.85 -0.03 -3.06
N CYS A 53 9.17 1.01 -3.81
CA CYS A 53 10.53 1.37 -4.22
C CYS A 53 10.72 2.88 -4.00
N PRO A 54 10.87 3.31 -2.74
CA PRO A 54 10.90 4.72 -2.39
C PRO A 54 12.23 5.36 -2.73
N PHE A 55 12.17 6.60 -3.18
CA PHE A 55 13.30 7.50 -3.33
C PHE A 55 12.93 8.86 -2.74
N CYS A 56 13.78 9.43 -1.89
CA CYS A 56 13.59 10.80 -1.43
C CYS A 56 13.58 11.77 -2.61
N TYR A 57 12.83 12.86 -2.47
CA TYR A 57 12.86 13.92 -3.49
C TYR A 57 14.23 14.59 -3.50
N LYS A 58 14.64 15.06 -2.32
CA LYS A 58 15.94 15.69 -2.15
C LYS A 58 17.07 14.67 -2.36
N ASP A 59 18.07 15.07 -3.10
CA ASP A 59 19.31 14.32 -3.39
C ASP A 59 19.13 13.03 -4.21
N GLN A 60 17.88 12.54 -4.39
CA GLN A 60 17.61 11.33 -5.17
C GLN A 60 16.77 11.62 -6.42
N LYS A 61 15.49 11.99 -6.31
CA LYS A 61 14.70 12.37 -7.50
C LYS A 61 15.31 13.54 -8.25
N GLU A 62 15.91 14.48 -7.54
CA GLU A 62 16.60 15.66 -8.09
C GLU A 62 17.79 15.33 -9.01
N LEU A 63 18.31 14.08 -9.00
CA LEU A 63 19.29 13.63 -9.98
C LEU A 63 18.81 13.77 -11.42
N GLY A 64 17.51 13.84 -11.61
CA GLY A 64 16.85 14.03 -12.89
C GLY A 64 16.65 15.49 -13.31
N LEU A 65 17.07 16.47 -12.50
CA LEU A 65 16.99 17.88 -12.89
C LEU A 65 17.76 18.13 -14.18
N GLY A 66 17.06 18.68 -15.19
CA GLY A 66 17.61 18.90 -16.53
C GLY A 66 17.76 17.63 -17.41
N ASN A 67 17.55 16.44 -16.86
CA ASN A 67 17.56 15.19 -17.62
C ASN A 67 16.63 14.15 -16.98
N PHE A 68 15.40 14.07 -17.48
CA PHE A 68 14.36 13.20 -16.93
C PHE A 68 14.77 11.71 -16.89
N SER A 69 15.64 11.24 -17.77
CA SER A 69 16.10 9.85 -17.81
C SER A 69 16.91 9.45 -16.57
N LYS A 70 17.35 10.41 -15.79
CA LYS A 70 18.09 10.19 -14.53
C LYS A 70 17.19 10.22 -13.30
N ILE A 71 15.88 10.45 -13.45
CA ILE A 71 14.96 10.38 -12.31
C ILE A 71 14.87 8.92 -11.86
N PRO A 72 15.22 8.58 -10.61
CA PRO A 72 15.01 7.25 -10.08
C PRO A 72 13.53 6.87 -10.13
N ASN A 73 13.24 5.68 -10.70
CA ASN A 73 11.87 5.21 -10.91
C ASN A 73 11.39 4.43 -9.68
N GLY A 74 10.35 4.92 -9.03
CA GLY A 74 9.73 4.24 -7.92
C GLY A 74 8.97 5.19 -7.00
N MET A 75 8.03 4.62 -6.25
CA MET A 75 7.15 5.33 -5.32
C MET A 75 7.05 4.56 -4.00
N GLY A 76 6.94 5.28 -2.89
CA GLY A 76 6.58 4.71 -1.61
C GLY A 76 5.08 4.41 -1.54
N GLY A 77 4.68 3.28 -0.96
CA GLY A 77 3.25 2.94 -0.88
C GLY A 77 2.90 1.93 0.23
N VAL A 78 3.90 1.30 0.86
CA VAL A 78 3.66 0.21 1.81
C VAL A 78 2.88 0.66 3.05
N GLU A 79 3.09 1.88 3.51
CA GLU A 79 2.47 2.40 4.72
C GLU A 79 0.95 2.59 4.58
N HIS A 80 0.50 3.05 3.40
CA HIS A 80 -0.89 3.47 3.21
C HIS A 80 -1.71 2.49 2.35
N ARG A 81 -1.17 1.32 2.03
CA ARG A 81 -1.87 0.35 1.17
C ARG A 81 -3.24 -0.02 1.73
N MET A 82 -3.34 -0.30 3.02
CA MET A 82 -4.59 -0.73 3.63
C MET A 82 -5.65 0.37 3.56
N GLU A 83 -5.29 1.59 3.91
CA GLU A 83 -6.20 2.75 3.88
C GLU A 83 -6.65 3.09 2.46
N LEU A 84 -5.73 3.06 1.49
CA LEU A 84 -6.04 3.41 0.11
C LEU A 84 -6.96 2.38 -0.56
N ILE A 85 -6.73 1.08 -0.33
CA ILE A 85 -7.57 0.03 -0.92
C ILE A 85 -8.92 -0.07 -0.19
N TYR A 86 -8.98 0.27 1.10
CA TYR A 86 -10.24 0.37 1.83
C TYR A 86 -11.22 1.38 1.21
N GLN A 87 -10.73 2.39 0.48
CA GLN A 87 -11.63 3.29 -0.26
C GLN A 87 -12.48 2.53 -1.30
N GLY A 88 -12.01 1.40 -1.81
CA GLY A 88 -12.85 0.51 -2.64
C GLY A 88 -14.05 -0.06 -1.88
N VAL A 89 -13.92 -0.32 -0.57
CA VAL A 89 -15.05 -0.72 0.29
C VAL A 89 -16.00 0.44 0.51
N VAL A 90 -15.49 1.62 0.81
CA VAL A 90 -16.28 2.85 1.00
C VAL A 90 -17.10 3.21 -0.26
N LEU A 91 -16.51 3.02 -1.42
CA LEU A 91 -17.15 3.30 -2.73
C LEU A 91 -18.06 2.15 -3.22
N GLY A 92 -18.14 1.03 -2.49
CA GLY A 92 -18.93 -0.14 -2.91
C GLY A 92 -18.31 -0.97 -4.06
N GLU A 93 -17.05 -0.70 -4.40
CA GLU A 93 -16.30 -1.45 -5.42
C GLU A 93 -15.82 -2.82 -4.91
N LEU A 94 -15.54 -2.93 -3.60
CA LEU A 94 -15.12 -4.15 -2.93
C LEU A 94 -16.01 -4.45 -1.72
N THR A 95 -16.12 -5.72 -1.36
CA THR A 95 -16.61 -6.10 -0.03
C THR A 95 -15.48 -6.03 0.99
N LEU A 96 -15.83 -5.99 2.27
CA LEU A 96 -14.85 -5.99 3.37
C LEU A 96 -13.99 -7.28 3.34
N GLU A 97 -14.63 -8.43 3.07
CA GLU A 97 -13.94 -9.72 2.94
C GLU A 97 -12.96 -9.70 1.76
N ARG A 98 -13.36 -9.10 0.63
CA ARG A 98 -12.50 -9.03 -0.56
C ARG A 98 -11.29 -8.13 -0.32
N TRP A 99 -11.46 -7.04 0.42
CA TRP A 99 -10.32 -6.19 0.84
C TRP A 99 -9.31 -6.99 1.67
N VAL A 100 -9.78 -7.73 2.69
CA VAL A 100 -8.91 -8.57 3.53
C VAL A 100 -8.30 -9.72 2.70
N GLU A 101 -9.07 -10.34 1.84
CA GLU A 101 -8.60 -11.43 0.99
C GLU A 101 -7.44 -10.98 0.08
N THR A 102 -7.62 -9.90 -0.66
CA THR A 102 -6.61 -9.41 -1.62
C THR A 102 -5.36 -8.84 -0.96
N CYS A 103 -5.47 -8.31 0.26
CA CYS A 103 -4.37 -7.69 0.97
C CYS A 103 -3.66 -8.62 1.98
N CYS A 104 -4.31 -9.70 2.43
CA CYS A 104 -3.81 -10.54 3.52
C CYS A 104 -3.83 -12.03 3.18
N THR A 105 -5.02 -12.62 2.96
CA THR A 105 -5.18 -14.08 2.83
C THR A 105 -4.56 -14.62 1.55
N THR A 106 -4.88 -14.03 0.40
CA THR A 106 -4.36 -14.48 -0.88
C THR A 106 -2.83 -14.29 -0.99
N PRO A 107 -2.23 -13.18 -0.56
CA PRO A 107 -0.76 -13.09 -0.46
C PRO A 107 -0.14 -14.19 0.40
N ALA A 108 -0.75 -14.52 1.55
CA ALA A 108 -0.23 -15.58 2.41
C ALA A 108 -0.28 -16.97 1.72
N ARG A 109 -1.36 -17.27 0.99
CA ARG A 109 -1.48 -18.50 0.19
C ARG A 109 -0.49 -18.51 -0.97
N MET A 110 -0.41 -17.43 -1.73
CA MET A 110 0.47 -17.29 -2.89
C MET A 110 1.94 -17.50 -2.51
N PHE A 111 2.35 -16.97 -1.37
CA PHE A 111 3.72 -17.08 -0.90
C PHE A 111 3.98 -18.26 0.04
N GLY A 112 3.06 -19.20 0.18
CA GLY A 112 3.23 -20.42 0.96
C GLY A 112 3.41 -20.18 2.47
N MET A 113 2.75 -19.17 3.00
CA MET A 113 2.79 -18.81 4.43
C MET A 113 1.46 -19.10 5.14
N TYR A 114 0.40 -19.44 4.41
CA TYR A 114 -0.89 -19.81 4.99
C TYR A 114 -0.81 -21.25 5.55
N PRO A 115 -1.44 -21.57 6.70
CA PRO A 115 -2.26 -20.72 7.57
C PRO A 115 -1.49 -20.00 8.70
N GLN A 116 -0.15 -20.05 8.72
CA GLN A 116 0.62 -19.33 9.73
C GLN A 116 0.35 -17.82 9.66
N LYS A 117 0.17 -17.29 8.45
CA LYS A 117 -0.21 -15.91 8.14
C LYS A 117 -1.51 -15.88 7.34
N GLY A 118 -2.18 -14.72 7.29
CA GLY A 118 -3.31 -14.46 6.42
C GLY A 118 -4.66 -14.95 6.93
N ILE A 119 -4.73 -15.38 8.17
CA ILE A 119 -5.98 -15.77 8.87
C ILE A 119 -5.85 -15.46 10.36
N ILE A 120 -6.97 -15.15 11.00
CA ILE A 120 -7.10 -15.07 12.46
C ILE A 120 -7.70 -16.40 12.92
N ALA A 121 -6.86 -17.31 13.40
CA ALA A 121 -7.27 -18.63 13.86
C ALA A 121 -6.30 -19.15 14.95
N PRO A 122 -6.74 -20.08 15.82
CA PRO A 122 -5.84 -20.73 16.76
C PRO A 122 -4.67 -21.40 16.06
N GLY A 123 -3.45 -21.11 16.52
CA GLY A 123 -2.19 -21.62 15.94
C GLY A 123 -1.57 -20.74 14.86
N SER A 124 -2.28 -19.73 14.37
CA SER A 124 -1.73 -18.72 13.47
C SER A 124 -1.00 -17.61 14.23
N ASP A 125 -0.07 -16.93 13.58
CA ASP A 125 0.58 -15.76 14.15
C ASP A 125 -0.43 -14.62 14.34
N ALA A 126 -0.44 -13.99 15.50
CA ALA A 126 -1.28 -12.83 15.78
C ALA A 126 -0.70 -11.55 15.13
N ASP A 127 -0.68 -11.54 13.79
CA ASP A 127 -0.44 -10.35 12.98
C ASP A 127 -1.80 -9.72 12.69
N ILE A 128 -2.18 -8.75 13.52
CA ILE A 128 -3.55 -8.24 13.57
C ILE A 128 -3.51 -6.73 13.38
N LEU A 129 -4.42 -6.25 12.55
CA LEU A 129 -4.68 -4.85 12.36
C LEU A 129 -6.07 -4.53 12.93
N VAL A 130 -6.14 -3.62 13.90
CA VAL A 130 -7.38 -3.08 14.44
C VAL A 130 -7.74 -1.84 13.64
N TRP A 131 -8.94 -1.84 13.08
CA TRP A 131 -9.41 -0.84 12.14
C TRP A 131 -10.60 -0.06 12.68
N ASP A 132 -10.56 1.26 12.61
CA ASP A 132 -11.69 2.13 12.93
C ASP A 132 -12.28 2.74 11.64
N PRO A 133 -13.45 2.25 11.18
CA PRO A 133 -14.08 2.72 9.96
C PRO A 133 -14.68 4.13 10.08
N ASN A 134 -14.88 4.63 11.30
CA ASN A 134 -15.53 5.91 11.57
C ASN A 134 -14.54 7.08 11.63
N LYS A 135 -13.24 6.80 11.67
CA LYS A 135 -12.19 7.82 11.64
C LYS A 135 -11.72 8.07 10.21
N LYS A 136 -10.98 9.15 10.05
CA LYS A 136 -10.29 9.50 8.79
C LYS A 136 -8.78 9.48 8.99
N THR A 137 -8.06 9.11 7.93
CA THR A 137 -6.61 9.22 7.86
C THR A 137 -6.25 10.33 6.90
N LYS A 138 -5.49 11.32 7.34
CA LYS A 138 -4.82 12.27 6.48
C LYS A 138 -3.41 11.77 6.21
N ILE A 139 -3.08 11.60 4.93
CA ILE A 139 -1.78 11.10 4.48
C ILE A 139 -0.86 12.29 4.21
N GLY A 140 0.34 12.27 4.79
CA GLY A 140 1.33 13.30 4.58
C GLY A 140 2.51 13.16 5.54
N ILE A 141 3.65 13.71 5.16
CA ILE A 141 4.88 13.61 5.97
C ILE A 141 4.77 14.31 7.33
N ASN A 142 3.88 15.29 7.46
CA ASN A 142 3.61 16.01 8.70
C ASN A 142 2.38 15.49 9.45
N ASP A 143 1.75 14.44 8.93
CA ASP A 143 0.56 13.81 9.51
C ASP A 143 0.91 12.37 9.96
N LYS A 144 0.34 11.36 9.31
CA LYS A 144 0.70 9.97 9.56
C LYS A 144 1.85 9.56 8.64
N HIS A 145 3.05 9.38 9.22
CA HIS A 145 4.24 9.02 8.45
C HIS A 145 5.26 8.27 9.32
N HIS A 146 5.53 7.01 8.95
CA HIS A 146 6.52 6.17 9.63
C HIS A 146 7.69 5.77 8.70
N MET A 147 7.54 6.00 7.39
CA MET A 147 8.61 5.76 6.42
C MET A 147 9.69 6.84 6.52
N ASN A 148 10.93 6.48 6.26
CA ASN A 148 12.04 7.43 6.16
C ASN A 148 12.05 8.08 4.77
N MET A 149 11.06 8.92 4.49
CA MET A 149 10.83 9.63 3.24
C MET A 149 10.60 11.11 3.50
N ASP A 150 10.94 11.95 2.55
CA ASP A 150 10.75 13.41 2.60
C ASP A 150 9.49 13.87 1.84
N HIS A 151 8.73 12.97 1.28
CA HIS A 151 7.45 13.23 0.61
C HIS A 151 6.56 11.99 0.58
N SER A 152 5.27 12.20 0.34
CA SER A 152 4.32 11.15 0.01
C SER A 152 3.70 11.40 -1.37
N SER A 153 3.50 10.33 -2.13
CA SER A 153 2.76 10.43 -3.41
C SER A 153 1.27 10.71 -3.20
N TRP A 154 0.77 10.59 -1.98
CA TRP A 154 -0.61 10.89 -1.58
C TRP A 154 -0.69 12.05 -0.62
N GLU A 155 0.30 12.94 -0.62
CA GLU A 155 0.40 14.10 0.27
C GLU A 155 -0.90 14.91 0.30
N GLY A 156 -1.43 15.15 1.50
CA GLY A 156 -2.66 15.90 1.73
C GLY A 156 -3.96 15.13 1.46
N THR A 157 -3.89 13.87 0.96
CA THR A 157 -5.08 13.05 0.73
C THR A 157 -5.72 12.66 2.06
N VAL A 158 -7.04 12.83 2.15
CA VAL A 158 -7.84 12.38 3.30
C VAL A 158 -8.67 11.19 2.86
N VAL A 159 -8.56 10.08 3.58
CA VAL A 159 -9.25 8.83 3.31
C VAL A 159 -10.10 8.41 4.50
N ASP A 160 -11.19 7.68 4.25
CA ASP A 160 -12.04 7.11 5.28
C ASP A 160 -11.40 5.87 5.89
N GLY A 161 -11.60 5.71 7.20
CA GLY A 161 -11.00 4.63 7.98
C GLY A 161 -9.60 4.95 8.48
N LYS A 162 -9.24 4.32 9.59
CA LYS A 162 -7.95 4.51 10.25
C LYS A 162 -7.46 3.22 10.90
N VAL A 163 -6.17 2.97 10.78
CA VAL A 163 -5.47 1.97 11.59
C VAL A 163 -5.38 2.51 13.02
N ASP A 164 -5.92 1.77 13.98
CA ASP A 164 -5.84 2.11 15.40
C ASP A 164 -4.62 1.41 16.05
N THR A 165 -4.54 0.10 15.90
CA THR A 165 -3.48 -0.71 16.49
C THR A 165 -2.98 -1.75 15.49
N VAL A 166 -1.69 -2.00 15.47
CA VAL A 166 -1.05 -3.07 14.70
C VAL A 166 -0.28 -3.99 15.64
N LEU A 167 -0.58 -5.28 15.56
CA LEU A 167 0.15 -6.32 16.26
C LEU A 167 0.99 -7.13 15.27
N SER A 168 2.18 -7.51 15.70
CA SER A 168 3.04 -8.47 15.00
C SER A 168 3.37 -9.62 15.95
N ARG A 169 2.87 -10.80 15.65
CA ARG A 169 2.94 -12.00 16.51
C ARG A 169 2.57 -11.69 17.97
N GLY A 170 1.45 -10.96 18.14
CA GLY A 170 0.89 -10.62 19.45
C GLY A 170 1.57 -9.43 20.14
N MET A 171 2.66 -8.88 19.62
CA MET A 171 3.27 -7.66 20.16
C MET A 171 2.70 -6.43 19.44
N ILE A 172 2.22 -5.46 20.20
CA ILE A 172 1.80 -4.17 19.65
C ILE A 172 3.04 -3.46 19.07
N VAL A 173 2.98 -3.12 17.79
CA VAL A 173 4.05 -2.39 17.08
C VAL A 173 3.63 -0.98 16.68
N ILE A 174 2.34 -0.73 16.53
CA ILE A 174 1.75 0.60 16.36
C ILE A 174 0.55 0.71 17.28
N GLU A 175 0.41 1.82 17.96
CA GLU A 175 -0.78 2.20 18.73
C GLU A 175 -0.91 3.72 18.76
N ASN A 176 -2.08 4.24 18.44
CA ASN A 176 -2.36 5.68 18.39
C ASN A 176 -1.32 6.46 17.55
N ASP A 177 -1.02 5.96 16.34
CA ASP A 177 -0.01 6.49 15.39
C ASP A 177 1.44 6.50 15.94
N LYS A 178 1.72 5.82 17.04
CA LYS A 178 3.07 5.74 17.62
C LYS A 178 3.70 4.39 17.33
N TYR A 179 4.94 4.40 16.87
CA TYR A 179 5.73 3.18 16.70
C TYR A 179 6.28 2.71 18.05
N LEU A 180 5.92 1.48 18.43
CA LEU A 180 6.31 0.83 19.69
C LEU A 180 7.17 -0.43 19.44
N GLY A 181 7.49 -0.71 18.18
CA GLY A 181 8.27 -1.88 17.80
C GLY A 181 9.71 -1.83 18.32
N ARG A 182 10.32 -3.02 18.44
CA ARG A 182 11.71 -3.16 18.90
C ARG A 182 12.57 -3.92 17.89
N LYS A 183 13.84 -3.58 17.81
CA LYS A 183 14.81 -4.32 17.00
C LYS A 183 14.86 -5.79 17.41
N GLY A 184 15.04 -6.69 16.42
CA GLY A 184 15.16 -8.12 16.64
C GLY A 184 13.83 -8.84 16.84
N HIS A 185 12.68 -8.16 16.77
CA HIS A 185 11.37 -8.81 16.85
C HIS A 185 11.08 -9.68 15.62
N GLY A 186 11.57 -9.30 14.43
CA GLY A 186 11.37 -10.05 13.19
C GLY A 186 11.92 -11.47 13.27
N LYS A 187 11.23 -12.43 12.60
CA LYS A 187 11.69 -13.81 12.43
C LYS A 187 11.58 -14.19 10.95
N PHE A 188 12.57 -14.91 10.46
CA PHE A 188 12.51 -15.49 9.13
C PHE A 188 11.45 -16.62 9.12
N ILE A 189 10.59 -16.62 8.12
CA ILE A 189 9.61 -17.67 7.88
C ILE A 189 10.04 -18.45 6.64
N LYS A 190 10.30 -19.74 6.80
CA LYS A 190 10.51 -20.64 5.69
C LYS A 190 9.18 -20.89 5.01
N ARG A 191 9.04 -20.44 3.77
CA ARG A 191 7.82 -20.59 2.99
C ARG A 191 7.63 -22.03 2.52
N GLY A 192 6.37 -22.48 2.45
CA GLY A 192 5.96 -23.68 1.74
C GLY A 192 5.73 -23.41 0.25
N LEU A 193 5.07 -24.36 -0.42
CA LEU A 193 4.63 -24.20 -1.81
C LEU A 193 3.49 -23.19 -1.92
N CYS A 194 3.34 -22.61 -3.10
CA CYS A 194 2.19 -21.79 -3.43
C CYS A 194 0.89 -22.61 -3.26
N GLN A 195 -0.07 -22.06 -2.52
CA GLN A 195 -1.37 -22.68 -2.25
C GLN A 195 -2.51 -21.98 -2.99
N TYR A 196 -2.18 -21.01 -3.86
CA TYR A 196 -3.17 -20.25 -4.60
C TYR A 196 -3.60 -20.95 -5.91
N LEU A 197 -2.70 -21.73 -6.50
CA LEU A 197 -2.95 -22.43 -7.77
C LEU A 197 -3.43 -23.90 -7.60
N ASN A 198 -3.70 -24.32 -6.37
CA ASN A 198 -4.16 -25.69 -6.04
C ASN A 198 -5.61 -25.68 -5.61
#